data_5d6aa6415ddf7c500c3b992365d30681
#
_entry.id   5d6aa6415ddf7c500c3b992365d30681
#
_cell.length_a   1.000
_cell.length_b   1.000
_cell.length_c   1.000
_cell.angle_alpha   90.00
_cell.angle_beta   90.00
_cell.angle_gamma   90.00
#
_symmetry.space_group_name_H-M   'P 1'
#
loop_
_entity.id
_entity.type
_entity.pdbx_description
1 polymer ?
#
loop_
_entity_poly.entity_id
_entity_poly.type
_entity_poly.pdbx_seq_one_letter_code
_entity_poly.pdbx_strand_id
1 'polypeptide(L)'
;EDLIRANNFDMDSIRRTVVDRYDQPDDIKEEIAKWYEELIEMMRSEGVMEKGHIQLNKNVIIALTDLHLRLLKSPKEMVYGAAYYKTLPFIVQLRAKSGGEDLPELETCFNAIYGFLMLKMQGKEISPETMEGIKQISSFLALLAEKYREDMNGELKLEE
;
A
#
# COMPACT_ATOMS: atom_id res chain seq x y z
N GLU A 1 3.51 7.87 4.26
CA GLU A 1 3.34 8.30 5.66
C GLU A 1 4.39 7.66 6.58
N ASP A 2 4.56 6.35 6.53
CA ASP A 2 5.50 5.64 7.41
C ASP A 2 6.96 5.92 7.08
N LEU A 3 7.31 6.15 5.82
CA LEU A 3 8.63 6.63 5.41
C LEU A 3 8.93 8.04 5.98
N ILE A 4 7.94 8.92 5.99
CA ILE A 4 8.05 10.26 6.58
C ILE A 4 8.31 10.14 8.09
N ARG A 5 7.55 9.31 8.79
CA ARG A 5 7.74 9.05 10.24
C ARG A 5 9.11 8.45 10.52
N ALA A 6 9.54 7.48 9.72
CA ALA A 6 10.86 6.85 9.87
C ALA A 6 12.03 7.83 9.67
N ASN A 7 11.82 8.91 8.92
CA ASN A 7 12.76 10.00 8.72
C ASN A 7 12.52 11.21 9.65
N ASN A 8 11.70 11.07 10.70
CA ASN A 8 11.40 12.11 11.67
C ASN A 8 10.89 13.44 11.06
N PHE A 9 10.18 13.39 9.94
CA PHE A 9 9.69 14.58 9.21
C PHE A 9 10.81 15.50 8.72
N ASP A 10 12.04 14.99 8.64
CA ASP A 10 13.21 15.73 8.17
C ASP A 10 13.38 15.57 6.65
N MET A 11 13.16 16.66 5.91
CA MET A 11 13.27 16.65 4.44
C MET A 11 14.68 16.36 3.94
N ASP A 12 15.72 16.78 4.66
CA ASP A 12 17.10 16.47 4.28
C ASP A 12 17.38 14.97 4.39
N SER A 13 16.82 14.33 5.42
CA SER A 13 16.88 12.87 5.57
C SER A 13 16.08 12.17 4.47
N ILE A 14 14.85 12.63 4.19
CA ILE A 14 13.99 12.06 3.14
C ILE A 14 14.66 12.18 1.77
N ARG A 15 15.28 13.32 1.46
CA ARG A 15 16.02 13.48 0.20
C ARG A 15 17.11 12.44 0.07
N ARG A 16 17.99 12.30 1.06
CA ARG A 16 19.12 11.35 1.02
C ARG A 16 18.69 9.89 0.99
N THR A 17 17.69 9.52 1.77
CA THR A 17 17.32 8.11 1.98
C THR A 17 16.28 7.61 0.99
N VAL A 18 15.47 8.48 0.42
CA VAL A 18 14.36 8.14 -0.46
C VAL A 18 14.50 8.79 -1.83
N VAL A 19 14.45 10.11 -1.92
CA VAL A 19 14.35 10.84 -3.20
C VAL A 19 15.56 10.60 -4.09
N ASP A 20 16.78 10.69 -3.55
CA ASP A 20 18.03 10.55 -4.31
C ASP A 20 18.24 9.13 -4.84
N ARG A 21 17.52 8.16 -4.31
CA ARG A 21 17.57 6.75 -4.76
C ARG A 21 16.72 6.45 -5.98
N TYR A 22 15.81 7.36 -6.37
CA TYR A 22 15.10 7.22 -7.63
C TYR A 22 16.04 7.43 -8.80
N ASP A 23 16.00 6.54 -9.77
CA ASP A 23 16.70 6.69 -11.06
C ASP A 23 15.89 7.61 -11.97
N GLN A 24 15.90 8.90 -11.63
CA GLN A 24 15.15 9.96 -12.30
C GLN A 24 16.02 11.22 -12.45
N PRO A 25 15.75 12.07 -13.46
CA PRO A 25 16.37 13.38 -13.58
C PRO A 25 16.13 14.28 -12.36
N ASP A 26 17.01 15.27 -12.16
CA ASP A 26 16.97 16.16 -10.99
C ASP A 26 15.68 16.97 -10.88
N ASP A 27 15.09 17.40 -11.98
CA ASP A 27 13.80 18.09 -12.02
C ASP A 27 12.67 17.22 -11.49
N ILE A 28 12.64 15.94 -11.86
CA ILE A 28 11.67 14.97 -11.36
C ILE A 28 11.92 14.68 -9.87
N LYS A 29 13.19 14.58 -9.45
CA LYS A 29 13.51 14.42 -8.02
C LYS A 29 13.04 15.62 -7.18
N GLU A 30 13.14 16.84 -7.70
CA GLU A 30 12.59 18.02 -7.03
C GLU A 30 11.07 17.97 -6.91
N GLU A 31 10.36 17.51 -7.94
CA GLU A 31 8.90 17.29 -7.87
C GLU A 31 8.53 16.25 -6.81
N ILE A 32 9.27 15.13 -6.74
CA ILE A 32 9.07 14.11 -5.72
C ILE A 32 9.32 14.69 -4.32
N ALA A 33 10.39 15.46 -4.12
CA ALA A 33 10.69 16.07 -2.84
C ALA A 33 9.58 17.04 -2.40
N LYS A 34 9.10 17.89 -3.32
CA LYS A 34 7.97 18.79 -3.07
C LYS A 34 6.70 18.03 -2.67
N TRP A 35 6.42 16.91 -3.32
CA TRP A 35 5.29 16.05 -2.97
C TRP A 35 5.41 15.52 -1.52
N TYR A 36 6.63 15.13 -1.07
CA TYR A 36 6.85 14.76 0.33
C TYR A 36 6.63 15.92 1.29
N GLU A 37 7.06 17.14 0.94
CA GLU A 37 6.79 18.34 1.74
C GLU A 37 5.28 18.59 1.91
N GLU A 38 4.50 18.47 0.85
CA GLU A 38 3.05 18.60 0.87
C GLU A 38 2.40 17.53 1.76
N LEU A 39 2.87 16.27 1.71
CA LEU A 39 2.40 15.20 2.59
C LEU A 39 2.71 15.49 4.07
N ILE A 40 3.90 16.00 4.37
CA ILE A 40 4.28 16.40 5.74
C ILE A 40 3.33 17.47 6.28
N GLU A 41 3.00 18.49 5.49
CA GLU A 41 2.05 19.52 5.89
C GLU A 41 0.64 18.97 6.10
N MET A 42 0.18 18.06 5.25
CA MET A 42 -1.10 17.38 5.46
C MET A 42 -1.11 16.57 6.77
N MET A 43 -0.04 15.81 7.03
CA MET A 43 0.07 15.01 8.26
C MET A 43 0.08 15.87 9.51
N ARG A 44 0.72 17.05 9.48
CA ARG A 44 0.71 18.02 10.57
C ARG A 44 -0.66 18.60 10.78
N SER A 45 -1.30 19.08 9.71
CA SER A 45 -2.61 19.74 9.80
C SER A 45 -3.71 18.79 10.29
N GLU A 46 -3.61 17.52 9.94
CA GLU A 46 -4.57 16.49 10.35
C GLU A 46 -4.22 15.82 11.70
N GLY A 47 -3.09 16.17 12.31
CA GLY A 47 -2.68 15.65 13.62
C GLY A 47 -2.27 14.17 13.60
N VAL A 48 -1.79 13.66 12.47
CA VAL A 48 -1.41 12.24 12.28
C VAL A 48 0.11 12.03 12.18
N MET A 49 0.88 12.87 12.85
CA MET A 49 2.34 12.76 12.82
C MET A 49 2.86 11.49 13.48
N GLU A 50 2.29 11.08 14.60
CA GLU A 50 2.75 9.90 15.34
C GLU A 50 2.12 8.59 14.87
N LYS A 51 0.83 8.62 14.55
CA LYS A 51 0.03 7.46 14.15
C LYS A 51 -1.19 7.85 13.33
N GLY A 52 -1.78 6.86 12.66
CA GLY A 52 -2.97 7.05 11.84
C GLY A 52 -2.62 7.43 10.40
N HIS A 53 -3.63 7.82 9.66
CA HIS A 53 -3.52 8.14 8.24
C HIS A 53 -4.18 9.47 7.94
N ILE A 54 -3.65 10.21 6.96
CA ILE A 54 -4.34 11.38 6.39
C ILE A 54 -5.68 10.95 5.78
N GLN A 55 -6.64 11.85 5.78
CA GLN A 55 -8.01 11.55 5.31
C GLN A 55 -8.03 11.08 3.86
N LEU A 56 -7.15 11.60 3.03
CA LEU A 56 -7.00 11.16 1.64
C LEU A 56 -6.72 9.65 1.55
N ASN A 57 -5.78 9.14 2.34
CA ASN A 57 -5.44 7.71 2.35
C ASN A 57 -6.57 6.85 2.95
N LYS A 58 -7.24 7.34 3.99
CA LYS A 58 -8.43 6.67 4.53
C LYS A 58 -9.52 6.51 3.47
N ASN A 59 -9.79 7.57 2.70
CA ASN A 59 -10.79 7.55 1.63
C ASN A 59 -10.42 6.54 0.54
N VAL A 60 -9.14 6.45 0.17
CA VAL A 60 -8.66 5.45 -0.81
C VAL A 60 -8.88 4.03 -0.29
N ILE A 61 -8.53 3.74 0.94
CA ILE A 61 -8.73 2.41 1.55
C ILE A 61 -10.21 2.05 1.61
N ILE A 62 -11.09 2.99 1.95
CA ILE A 62 -12.54 2.78 1.96
C ILE A 62 -13.04 2.46 0.55
N ALA A 63 -12.65 3.22 -0.46
CA ALA A 63 -13.04 3.00 -1.85
C ALA A 63 -12.54 1.65 -2.38
N LEU A 64 -11.28 1.28 -2.08
CA LEU A 64 -10.72 -0.01 -2.46
C LEU A 64 -11.43 -1.18 -1.75
N THR A 65 -11.80 -1.01 -0.49
CA THR A 65 -12.53 -2.02 0.28
C THR A 65 -13.93 -2.25 -0.29
N ASP A 66 -14.65 -1.18 -0.62
CA ASP A 66 -15.95 -1.26 -1.29
C ASP A 66 -15.86 -1.99 -2.63
N LEU A 67 -14.91 -1.60 -3.47
CA LEU A 67 -14.66 -2.26 -4.75
C LEU A 67 -14.31 -3.73 -4.57
N HIS A 68 -13.42 -4.07 -3.63
CA HIS A 68 -13.04 -5.43 -3.30
C HIS A 68 -14.26 -6.30 -3.00
N LEU A 69 -15.16 -5.80 -2.15
CA LEU A 69 -16.40 -6.51 -1.78
C LEU A 69 -17.35 -6.68 -2.97
N ARG A 70 -17.46 -5.68 -3.85
CA ARG A 70 -18.23 -5.78 -5.09
C ARG A 70 -17.65 -6.82 -6.06
N LEU A 71 -16.34 -6.82 -6.24
CA LEU A 71 -15.64 -7.80 -7.09
C LEU A 71 -15.83 -9.24 -6.60
N LEU A 72 -15.75 -9.48 -5.27
CA LEU A 72 -15.95 -10.81 -4.69
C LEU A 72 -17.38 -11.33 -4.88
N LYS A 73 -18.36 -10.46 -4.98
CA LYS A 73 -19.77 -10.83 -5.20
C LYS A 73 -20.09 -11.08 -6.67
N SER A 74 -19.28 -10.57 -7.59
CA SER A 74 -19.56 -10.64 -9.02
C SER A 74 -19.17 -12.00 -9.61
N PRO A 75 -20.07 -12.70 -10.30
CA PRO A 75 -19.75 -13.95 -10.99
C PRO A 75 -18.82 -13.72 -12.20
N LYS A 76 -18.68 -12.50 -12.67
CA LYS A 76 -17.78 -12.14 -13.78
C LYS A 76 -16.33 -12.02 -13.36
N GLU A 77 -16.07 -11.82 -12.07
CA GLU A 77 -14.74 -11.55 -11.51
C GLU A 77 -14.13 -12.77 -10.80
N MET A 78 -14.32 -13.96 -11.38
CA MET A 78 -13.80 -15.21 -10.81
C MET A 78 -12.27 -15.22 -10.68
N VAL A 79 -11.55 -14.58 -11.61
CA VAL A 79 -10.09 -14.45 -11.55
C VAL A 79 -9.65 -13.64 -10.34
N TYR A 80 -10.36 -12.53 -10.09
CA TYR A 80 -10.12 -11.72 -8.91
C TYR A 80 -10.39 -12.50 -7.61
N GLY A 81 -11.51 -13.18 -7.54
CA GLY A 81 -11.86 -14.04 -6.40
C GLY A 81 -10.82 -15.12 -6.14
N ALA A 82 -10.35 -15.79 -7.19
CA ALA A 82 -9.30 -16.80 -7.08
C ALA A 82 -7.98 -16.21 -6.57
N ALA A 83 -7.59 -15.02 -7.06
CA ALA A 83 -6.40 -14.31 -6.58
C ALA A 83 -6.52 -13.94 -5.09
N TYR A 84 -7.68 -13.45 -4.67
CA TYR A 84 -7.97 -13.16 -3.25
C TYR A 84 -7.82 -14.40 -2.37
N TYR A 85 -8.51 -15.48 -2.70
CA TYR A 85 -8.46 -16.71 -1.90
C TYR A 85 -7.06 -17.35 -1.85
N LYS A 86 -6.26 -17.17 -2.89
CA LYS A 86 -4.86 -17.55 -2.89
C LYS A 86 -4.00 -16.67 -1.98
N THR A 87 -4.38 -15.41 -1.81
CA THR A 87 -3.68 -14.44 -0.96
C THR A 87 -4.07 -14.55 0.51
N LEU A 88 -5.29 -14.97 0.80
CA LEU A 88 -5.88 -14.98 2.15
C LEU A 88 -5.02 -15.72 3.20
N PRO A 89 -4.40 -16.88 2.94
CA PRO A 89 -3.51 -17.54 3.90
C PRO A 89 -2.34 -16.66 4.35
N PHE A 90 -1.76 -15.89 3.45
CA PHE A 90 -0.66 -14.97 3.75
C PHE A 90 -1.14 -13.80 4.63
N ILE A 91 -2.34 -13.27 4.37
CA ILE A 91 -2.96 -12.22 5.20
C ILE A 91 -3.17 -12.73 6.63
N VAL A 92 -3.69 -13.93 6.79
CA VAL A 92 -3.91 -14.57 8.09
C VAL A 92 -2.59 -14.76 8.85
N GLN A 93 -1.54 -15.23 8.17
CA GLN A 93 -0.21 -15.38 8.78
C GLN A 93 0.38 -14.04 9.23
N LEU A 94 0.22 -12.98 8.44
CA LEU A 94 0.70 -11.65 8.78
C LEU A 94 -0.01 -11.09 10.02
N ARG A 95 -1.32 -11.22 10.09
CA ARG A 95 -2.10 -10.81 11.27
C ARG A 95 -1.64 -11.53 12.52
N ALA A 96 -1.43 -12.84 12.45
CA ALA A 96 -0.94 -13.63 13.58
C ALA A 96 0.44 -13.17 14.07
N LYS A 97 1.34 -12.78 13.15
CA LYS A 97 2.68 -12.26 13.48
C LYS A 97 2.66 -10.83 14.03
N SER A 98 1.66 -10.03 13.68
CA SER A 98 1.51 -8.63 14.12
C SER A 98 0.83 -8.48 15.48
N GLY A 99 0.72 -9.54 16.26
CA GLY A 99 0.13 -9.50 17.61
C GLY A 99 -1.40 -9.57 17.65
N GLY A 100 -2.04 -9.97 16.56
CA GLY A 100 -3.49 -10.19 16.47
C GLY A 100 -4.32 -8.90 16.38
N GLU A 101 -3.72 -7.78 15.98
CA GLU A 101 -4.50 -6.60 15.64
C GLU A 101 -5.49 -6.92 14.50
N ASP A 102 -6.77 -6.62 14.74
CA ASP A 102 -7.85 -6.87 13.78
C ASP A 102 -7.91 -5.74 12.72
N LEU A 103 -6.78 -5.56 12.03
CA LEU A 103 -6.69 -4.62 10.92
C LEU A 103 -7.48 -5.13 9.71
N PRO A 104 -8.10 -4.24 8.92
CA PRO A 104 -8.70 -4.59 7.64
C PRO A 104 -7.71 -5.34 6.73
N GLU A 105 -8.21 -6.27 5.92
CA GLU A 105 -7.36 -7.13 5.08
C GLU A 105 -6.49 -6.33 4.10
N LEU A 106 -7.05 -5.30 3.45
CA LEU A 106 -6.29 -4.46 2.51
C LEU A 106 -5.22 -3.65 3.23
N GLU A 107 -5.51 -3.12 4.40
CA GLU A 107 -4.52 -2.40 5.21
C GLU A 107 -3.39 -3.34 5.64
N THR A 108 -3.70 -4.58 6.02
CA THR A 108 -2.70 -5.62 6.28
C THR A 108 -1.81 -5.87 5.06
N CYS A 109 -2.38 -5.92 3.86
CA CYS A 109 -1.63 -6.08 2.61
C CYS A 109 -0.68 -4.90 2.34
N PHE A 110 -1.13 -3.67 2.50
CA PHE A 110 -0.29 -2.47 2.33
C PHE A 110 0.82 -2.42 3.37
N ASN A 111 0.53 -2.73 4.62
CA ASN A 111 1.54 -2.79 5.69
C ASN A 111 2.60 -3.86 5.41
N ALA A 112 2.23 -4.98 4.81
CA ALA A 112 3.18 -6.01 4.39
C ALA A 112 4.14 -5.52 3.31
N ILE A 113 3.64 -4.80 2.31
CA ILE A 113 4.47 -4.19 1.25
C ILE A 113 5.42 -3.14 1.84
N TYR A 114 4.93 -2.30 2.76
CA TYR A 114 5.78 -1.34 3.47
C TYR A 114 6.88 -2.04 4.27
N GLY A 115 6.52 -3.04 5.07
CA GLY A 115 7.48 -3.81 5.87
C GLY A 115 8.56 -4.47 5.01
N PHE A 116 8.19 -5.02 3.86
CA PHE A 116 9.12 -5.55 2.87
C PHE A 116 10.08 -4.49 2.33
N LEU A 117 9.55 -3.33 1.96
CA LEU A 117 10.36 -2.20 1.50
C LEU A 117 11.40 -1.79 2.55
N MET A 118 10.99 -1.69 3.80
CA MET A 118 11.87 -1.34 4.92
C MET A 118 12.98 -2.38 5.13
N LEU A 119 12.66 -3.66 5.07
CA LEU A 119 13.66 -4.74 5.19
C LEU A 119 14.69 -4.66 4.05
N LYS A 120 14.24 -4.41 2.83
CA LYS A 120 15.13 -4.20 1.68
C LYS A 120 16.04 -2.99 1.84
N MET A 121 15.49 -1.86 2.29
CA MET A 121 16.28 -0.64 2.53
C MET A 121 17.33 -0.83 3.62
N GLN A 122 17.07 -1.68 4.61
CA GLN A 122 18.00 -2.04 5.68
C GLN A 122 19.03 -3.11 5.27
N GLY A 123 18.94 -3.64 4.04
CA GLY A 123 19.82 -4.70 3.57
C GLY A 123 19.61 -6.04 4.27
N LYS A 124 18.46 -6.26 4.91
CA LYS A 124 18.14 -7.52 5.59
C LYS A 124 17.77 -8.60 4.61
N GLU A 125 18.22 -9.83 4.90
CA GLU A 125 17.78 -11.00 4.15
C GLU A 125 16.33 -11.33 4.46
N ILE A 126 15.61 -11.73 3.41
CA ILE A 126 14.20 -12.10 3.47
C ILE A 126 14.09 -13.57 3.08
N SER A 127 13.43 -14.37 3.93
CA SER A 127 13.25 -15.79 3.66
C SER A 127 12.47 -16.03 2.36
N PRO A 128 12.72 -17.15 1.66
CA PRO A 128 11.97 -17.51 0.46
C PRO A 128 10.46 -17.59 0.67
N GLU A 129 10.03 -18.08 1.84
CA GLU A 129 8.62 -18.15 2.22
C GLU A 129 7.98 -16.76 2.33
N THR A 130 8.67 -15.84 3.01
CA THR A 130 8.22 -14.44 3.12
C THR A 130 8.17 -13.77 1.74
N MET A 131 9.16 -14.01 0.89
CA MET A 131 9.18 -13.51 -0.48
C MET A 131 8.00 -14.02 -1.32
N GLU A 132 7.63 -15.28 -1.16
CA GLU A 132 6.46 -15.85 -1.85
C GLU A 132 5.18 -15.15 -1.41
N GLY A 133 4.98 -14.97 -0.11
CA GLY A 133 3.82 -14.25 0.44
C GLY A 133 3.74 -12.80 -0.05
N ILE A 134 4.86 -12.08 -0.07
CA ILE A 134 4.93 -10.70 -0.56
C ILE A 134 4.63 -10.63 -2.06
N LYS A 135 5.15 -11.54 -2.88
CA LYS A 135 4.82 -11.61 -4.32
C LYS A 135 3.33 -11.83 -4.54
N GLN A 136 2.72 -12.73 -3.77
CA GLN A 136 1.29 -13.01 -3.87
C GLN A 136 0.45 -11.79 -3.48
N ILE A 137 0.78 -11.13 -2.38
CA ILE A 137 0.11 -9.89 -1.93
C ILE A 137 0.29 -8.77 -2.96
N SER A 138 1.50 -8.57 -3.47
CA SER A 138 1.79 -7.57 -4.49
C SER A 138 0.98 -7.80 -5.77
N SER A 139 0.90 -9.03 -6.24
CA SER A 139 0.10 -9.40 -7.42
C SER A 139 -1.39 -9.17 -7.20
N PHE A 140 -1.90 -9.48 -6.01
CA PHE A 140 -3.29 -9.23 -5.64
C PHE A 140 -3.61 -7.72 -5.61
N LEU A 141 -2.76 -6.91 -4.98
CA LEU A 141 -2.93 -5.46 -4.93
C LEU A 141 -2.83 -4.82 -6.33
N ALA A 142 -1.95 -5.32 -7.18
CA ALA A 142 -1.84 -4.85 -8.57
C ALA A 142 -3.13 -5.13 -9.36
N LEU A 143 -3.72 -6.31 -9.19
CA LEU A 143 -5.00 -6.65 -9.81
C LEU A 143 -6.14 -5.76 -9.27
N LEU A 144 -6.19 -5.52 -7.97
CA LEU A 144 -7.17 -4.59 -7.38
C LEU A 144 -7.00 -3.17 -7.91
N ALA A 145 -5.77 -2.69 -8.06
CA ALA A 145 -5.48 -1.37 -8.61
C ALA A 145 -5.91 -1.25 -10.09
N GLU A 146 -5.74 -2.31 -10.88
CA GLU A 146 -6.25 -2.38 -12.26
C GLU A 146 -7.78 -2.28 -12.29
N LYS A 147 -8.45 -3.06 -11.45
CA LYS A 147 -9.92 -3.01 -11.32
C LYS A 147 -10.42 -1.67 -10.81
N TYR A 148 -9.71 -1.02 -9.94
CA TYR A 148 -10.03 0.33 -9.47
C TYR A 148 -9.97 1.35 -10.62
N ARG A 149 -8.96 1.26 -11.47
CA ARG A 149 -8.85 2.11 -12.66
C ARG A 149 -9.99 1.87 -13.64
N GLU A 150 -10.34 0.60 -13.89
CA GLU A 150 -11.51 0.23 -14.73
C GLU A 150 -12.82 0.80 -14.16
N ASP A 151 -13.02 0.72 -12.84
CA ASP A 151 -14.20 1.26 -12.16
C ASP A 151 -14.26 2.79 -12.28
N MET A 152 -13.16 3.49 -12.05
CA MET A 152 -13.07 4.95 -12.18
C MET A 152 -13.31 5.44 -13.61
N ASN A 153 -12.95 4.65 -14.62
CA ASN A 153 -13.19 4.96 -16.03
C ASN A 153 -14.59 4.55 -16.50
N GLY A 154 -15.40 3.91 -15.67
CA GLY A 154 -16.72 3.39 -16.04
C GLY A 154 -16.67 2.17 -16.96
N GLU A 155 -15.52 1.49 -17.02
CA GLU A 155 -15.30 0.30 -17.86
C GLU A 155 -15.69 -1.00 -17.15
N LEU A 156 -15.69 -0.99 -15.80
CA LEU A 156 -16.00 -2.16 -14.98
C LEU A 156 -17.50 -2.48 -15.01
N LYS A 157 -17.84 -3.68 -15.46
CA LYS A 157 -19.24 -4.16 -15.56
C LYS A 157 -19.42 -5.37 -14.66
N LEU A 158 -19.88 -5.15 -13.43
CA LEU A 158 -20.10 -6.19 -12.42
C LEU A 158 -21.49 -6.83 -12.49
N GLU A 159 -22.47 -6.10 -13.04
CA GLU A 159 -23.84 -6.57 -13.23
C GLU A 159 -24.07 -7.07 -14.65
N GLU A 160 -25.09 -7.95 -14.83
CA GLU A 160 -25.49 -8.44 -16.16
C GLU A 160 -26.08 -7.34 -17.04
#